data_b0fee4109582afbca0da3be9c5eebf36
#
_entry.id   b0fee4109582afbca0da3be9c5eebf36
#
_cell.length_a   1.000
_cell.length_b   1.000
_cell.length_c   1.000
_cell.angle_alpha   90.00
_cell.angle_beta   90.00
_cell.angle_gamma   90.00
#
_symmetry.space_group_name_H-M   'P 1'
#
loop_
_entity.id
_entity.type
_entity.pdbx_description
1 polymer ?
#
loop_
_entity_poly.entity_id
_entity_poly.type
_entity_poly.pdbx_seq_one_letter_code
_entity_poly.pdbx_strand_id
1 'polypeptide(L)'
;MSENNSSRLPAHIGFIMDGNGRWAKKRGLERKFGHKDGARTFRKIVSYCKELGIKYITFYAFSTENWKRPKDEVESIMALFDQYLDEVREHTKENVRVMFIGDKSAFDEKFRNKMIALEEDSKDFDAMTLILAINYGGRDDIIYAARQAAELVKDGLISSSQIDESLFSDLLYTKGVPDVDYIIRPSGELRLSNFLIWQAAYAEYYFTDVLWPDFDKKDLDK
;
A
#
# COMPACT_ATOMS: atom_id res chain seq x y z
N MET A 1 -10.71 37.22 12.67
CA MET A 1 -10.67 36.80 11.26
C MET A 1 -10.66 35.27 11.27
N SER A 2 -11.81 34.67 11.05
CA SER A 2 -11.94 33.21 11.00
C SER A 2 -11.52 32.78 9.61
N GLU A 3 -10.31 32.27 9.49
CA GLU A 3 -9.89 31.55 8.30
C GLU A 3 -10.78 30.32 8.15
N ASN A 4 -11.48 30.27 7.03
CA ASN A 4 -12.22 29.09 6.58
C ASN A 4 -11.26 27.90 6.52
N ASN A 5 -11.26 27.07 7.57
CA ASN A 5 -10.65 25.77 7.54
C ASN A 5 -11.58 24.85 6.71
N SER A 6 -11.63 25.06 5.40
CA SER A 6 -12.15 24.05 4.50
C SER A 6 -11.18 22.89 4.63
N SER A 7 -11.58 21.83 5.33
CA SER A 7 -10.80 20.61 5.48
C SER A 7 -10.37 20.11 4.10
N ARG A 8 -9.14 20.40 3.73
CA ARG A 8 -8.57 19.95 2.47
C ARG A 8 -8.41 18.44 2.59
N LEU A 9 -9.09 17.70 1.73
CA LEU A 9 -8.94 16.25 1.69
C LEU A 9 -7.47 15.89 1.48
N PRO A 10 -6.96 14.84 2.15
CA PRO A 10 -5.60 14.37 1.94
C PRO A 10 -5.41 13.95 0.48
N ALA A 11 -4.21 14.17 -0.04
CA ALA A 11 -3.85 13.72 -1.39
C ALA A 11 -3.51 12.23 -1.38
N HIS A 12 -2.88 11.73 -0.31
CA HIS A 12 -2.39 10.36 -0.19
C HIS A 12 -2.69 9.76 1.18
N ILE A 13 -3.36 8.61 1.19
CA ILE A 13 -3.65 7.84 2.42
C ILE A 13 -3.01 6.46 2.35
N GLY A 14 -2.27 6.08 3.40
CA GLY A 14 -1.71 4.75 3.60
C GLY A 14 -2.57 3.91 4.55
N PHE A 15 -2.86 2.66 4.20
CA PHE A 15 -3.66 1.73 5.00
C PHE A 15 -2.87 0.50 5.41
N ILE A 16 -2.84 0.19 6.71
CA ILE A 16 -2.32 -1.07 7.26
C ILE A 16 -3.51 -1.96 7.59
N MET A 17 -3.82 -2.94 6.76
CA MET A 17 -4.98 -3.82 6.85
C MET A 17 -4.82 -4.88 7.95
N ASP A 18 -4.83 -4.46 9.21
CA ASP A 18 -4.61 -5.35 10.37
C ASP A 18 -5.91 -5.82 11.03
N GLY A 19 -5.85 -6.98 11.68
CA GLY A 19 -6.95 -7.54 12.45
C GLY A 19 -7.73 -8.68 11.80
N ASN A 20 -7.45 -9.07 10.55
CA ASN A 20 -8.14 -10.14 9.83
C ASN A 20 -8.19 -11.45 10.62
N GLY A 21 -7.05 -11.90 11.15
CA GLY A 21 -6.97 -13.14 11.93
C GLY A 21 -7.70 -13.05 13.26
N ARG A 22 -7.62 -11.91 13.97
CA ARG A 22 -8.35 -11.66 15.23
C ARG A 22 -9.85 -11.64 15.01
N TRP A 23 -10.28 -11.03 13.91
CA TRP A 23 -11.69 -10.99 13.51
C TRP A 23 -12.28 -12.39 13.30
N ALA A 24 -11.58 -13.26 12.54
CA ALA A 24 -11.98 -14.64 12.33
C ALA A 24 -12.02 -15.43 13.64
N LYS A 25 -10.97 -15.32 14.47
CA LYS A 25 -10.90 -15.98 15.78
C LYS A 25 -12.07 -15.61 16.71
N LYS A 26 -12.44 -14.31 16.77
CA LYS A 26 -13.59 -13.85 17.58
C LYS A 26 -14.92 -14.48 17.14
N ARG A 27 -15.01 -14.98 15.91
CA ARG A 27 -16.20 -15.60 15.31
C ARG A 27 -16.11 -17.12 15.21
N GLY A 28 -15.05 -17.73 15.76
CA GLY A 28 -14.84 -19.19 15.66
C GLY A 28 -14.53 -19.67 14.24
N LEU A 29 -14.05 -18.77 13.37
CA LEU A 29 -13.75 -19.05 11.97
C LEU A 29 -12.25 -19.26 11.76
N GLU A 30 -11.90 -20.01 10.71
CA GLU A 30 -10.53 -20.09 10.24
C GLU A 30 -10.04 -18.73 9.73
N ARG A 31 -8.73 -18.47 9.86
CA ARG A 31 -8.06 -17.21 9.52
C ARG A 31 -8.32 -16.76 8.08
N LYS A 32 -8.43 -17.70 7.15
CA LYS A 32 -8.72 -17.42 5.72
C LYS A 32 -10.04 -16.66 5.51
N PHE A 33 -11.06 -16.88 6.35
CA PHE A 33 -12.31 -16.14 6.26
C PHE A 33 -12.15 -14.68 6.64
N GLY A 34 -11.28 -14.37 7.61
CA GLY A 34 -10.95 -13.00 7.95
C GLY A 34 -10.25 -12.26 6.80
N HIS A 35 -9.34 -12.93 6.09
CA HIS A 35 -8.71 -12.34 4.89
C HIS A 35 -9.74 -12.12 3.77
N LYS A 36 -10.66 -13.06 3.56
CA LYS A 36 -11.72 -12.92 2.55
C LYS A 36 -12.67 -11.74 2.85
N ASP A 37 -13.05 -11.54 4.12
CA ASP A 37 -13.88 -10.40 4.49
C ASP A 37 -13.08 -9.09 4.49
N GLY A 38 -11.80 -9.09 4.91
CA GLY A 38 -10.91 -7.95 4.79
C GLY A 38 -10.76 -7.48 3.35
N ALA A 39 -10.83 -8.39 2.43
CA ALA A 39 -10.83 -8.12 1.02
C ALA A 39 -12.09 -7.39 0.53
N ARG A 40 -13.25 -7.70 1.07
CA ARG A 40 -14.48 -6.95 0.78
C ARG A 40 -14.39 -5.52 1.31
N THR A 41 -13.80 -5.35 2.50
CA THR A 41 -13.54 -4.04 3.10
C THR A 41 -12.59 -3.23 2.21
N PHE A 42 -11.50 -3.84 1.75
CA PHE A 42 -10.57 -3.20 0.82
C PHE A 42 -11.30 -2.59 -0.39
N ARG A 43 -12.14 -3.37 -1.10
CA ARG A 43 -12.90 -2.86 -2.26
C ARG A 43 -13.80 -1.68 -1.91
N LYS A 44 -14.52 -1.76 -0.77
CA LYS A 44 -15.41 -0.69 -0.30
C LYS A 44 -14.64 0.60 -0.01
N ILE A 45 -13.46 0.49 0.62
CA ILE A 45 -12.62 1.65 0.96
C ILE A 45 -11.98 2.24 -0.29
N VAL A 46 -11.49 1.41 -1.23
CA VAL A 46 -11.00 1.89 -2.54
C VAL A 46 -12.06 2.68 -3.27
N SER A 47 -13.28 2.13 -3.40
CA SER A 47 -14.40 2.82 -4.04
C SER A 47 -14.74 4.13 -3.34
N TYR A 48 -14.76 4.12 -2.01
CA TYR A 48 -15.10 5.31 -1.24
C TYR A 48 -14.02 6.41 -1.31
N CYS A 49 -12.75 6.06 -1.23
CA CYS A 49 -11.67 7.03 -1.43
C CYS A 49 -11.75 7.69 -2.82
N LYS A 50 -12.09 6.90 -3.86
CA LYS A 50 -12.31 7.43 -5.20
C LYS A 50 -13.53 8.38 -5.26
N GLU A 51 -14.66 8.01 -4.63
CA GLU A 51 -15.85 8.87 -4.52
C GLU A 51 -15.53 10.21 -3.84
N LEU A 52 -14.67 10.20 -2.81
CA LEU A 52 -14.19 11.40 -2.11
C LEU A 52 -13.21 12.24 -2.96
N GLY A 53 -12.62 11.68 -4.01
CA GLY A 53 -11.64 12.36 -4.86
C GLY A 53 -10.20 12.28 -4.33
N ILE A 54 -9.89 11.34 -3.42
CA ILE A 54 -8.54 11.04 -2.96
C ILE A 54 -7.71 10.58 -4.17
N LYS A 55 -6.50 11.14 -4.35
CA LYS A 55 -5.69 10.89 -5.53
C LYS A 55 -4.78 9.68 -5.42
N TYR A 56 -4.27 9.39 -4.23
CA TYR A 56 -3.35 8.28 -3.98
C TYR A 56 -3.80 7.51 -2.75
N ILE A 57 -3.84 6.18 -2.87
CA ILE A 57 -4.06 5.30 -1.72
C ILE A 57 -3.06 4.15 -1.77
N THR A 58 -2.39 3.90 -0.67
CA THR A 58 -1.43 2.78 -0.54
C THR A 58 -1.91 1.78 0.49
N PHE A 59 -2.06 0.53 0.08
CA PHE A 59 -2.38 -0.58 0.99
C PHE A 59 -1.17 -1.45 1.27
N TYR A 60 -0.90 -1.69 2.56
CA TYR A 60 0.10 -2.66 2.99
C TYR A 60 -0.45 -4.07 2.86
N ALA A 61 -0.25 -4.66 1.69
CA ALA A 61 -0.84 -5.94 1.33
C ALA A 61 0.00 -7.12 1.83
N PHE A 62 1.34 -7.06 1.68
CA PHE A 62 2.25 -8.10 2.14
C PHE A 62 3.63 -7.52 2.48
N SER A 63 4.05 -7.64 3.76
CA SER A 63 5.35 -7.16 4.19
C SER A 63 6.45 -8.20 3.98
N THR A 64 7.71 -7.76 3.92
CA THR A 64 8.89 -8.63 3.87
C THR A 64 8.93 -9.60 5.06
N GLU A 65 8.41 -9.21 6.24
CA GLU A 65 8.33 -10.06 7.42
C GLU A 65 7.27 -11.16 7.32
N ASN A 66 6.29 -11.01 6.42
CA ASN A 66 5.20 -11.98 6.28
C ASN A 66 5.67 -13.32 5.70
N TRP A 67 6.82 -13.38 5.04
CA TRP A 67 7.43 -14.64 4.62
C TRP A 67 7.78 -15.58 5.79
N LYS A 68 7.91 -15.04 7.01
CA LYS A 68 8.16 -15.82 8.22
C LYS A 68 6.91 -16.48 8.81
N ARG A 69 5.73 -16.24 8.23
CA ARG A 69 4.48 -16.89 8.64
C ARG A 69 4.46 -18.37 8.25
N PRO A 70 3.60 -19.20 8.86
CA PRO A 70 3.36 -20.56 8.41
C PRO A 70 3.12 -20.63 6.90
N LYS A 71 3.67 -21.66 6.26
CA LYS A 71 3.67 -21.78 4.79
C LYS A 71 2.25 -21.81 4.20
N ASP A 72 1.34 -22.52 4.86
CA ASP A 72 -0.08 -22.60 4.50
C ASP A 72 -0.79 -21.24 4.55
N GLU A 73 -0.41 -20.39 5.50
CA GLU A 73 -0.93 -19.01 5.57
C GLU A 73 -0.40 -18.16 4.40
N VAL A 74 0.90 -18.25 4.11
CA VAL A 74 1.52 -17.52 2.99
C VAL A 74 0.89 -17.94 1.66
N GLU A 75 0.74 -19.25 1.43
CA GLU A 75 0.10 -19.81 0.24
C GLU A 75 -1.35 -19.33 0.09
N SER A 76 -2.10 -19.29 1.19
CA SER A 76 -3.48 -18.79 1.19
C SER A 76 -3.55 -17.30 0.85
N ILE A 77 -2.61 -16.48 1.35
CA ILE A 77 -2.54 -15.06 1.04
C ILE A 77 -2.16 -14.84 -0.43
N MET A 78 -1.18 -15.60 -0.95
CA MET A 78 -0.77 -15.51 -2.35
C MET A 78 -1.88 -15.92 -3.30
N ALA A 79 -2.62 -16.99 -3.00
CA ALA A 79 -3.79 -17.41 -3.79
C ALA A 79 -4.89 -16.32 -3.80
N LEU A 80 -5.09 -15.65 -2.67
CA LEU A 80 -6.03 -14.54 -2.57
C LEU A 80 -5.56 -13.34 -3.42
N PHE A 81 -4.27 -13.02 -3.42
CA PHE A 81 -3.73 -11.97 -4.27
C PHE A 81 -3.84 -12.31 -5.75
N ASP A 82 -3.54 -13.54 -6.16
CA ASP A 82 -3.69 -13.96 -7.56
C ASP A 82 -5.13 -13.77 -8.04
N GLN A 83 -6.11 -14.16 -7.22
CA GLN A 83 -7.52 -13.91 -7.49
C GLN A 83 -7.85 -12.41 -7.56
N TYR A 84 -7.24 -11.59 -6.67
CA TYR A 84 -7.45 -10.14 -6.68
C TYR A 84 -6.92 -9.46 -7.92
N LEU A 85 -5.74 -9.86 -8.40
CA LEU A 85 -5.17 -9.29 -9.62
C LEU A 85 -6.09 -9.51 -10.82
N ASP A 86 -6.73 -10.68 -10.90
CA ASP A 86 -7.71 -10.97 -11.93
C ASP A 86 -8.98 -10.11 -11.78
N GLU A 87 -9.49 -9.94 -10.54
CA GLU A 87 -10.65 -9.08 -10.26
C GLU A 87 -10.36 -7.59 -10.51
N VAL A 88 -9.19 -7.09 -10.10
CA VAL A 88 -8.80 -5.68 -10.35
C VAL A 88 -8.72 -5.40 -11.83
N ARG A 89 -8.24 -6.35 -12.64
CA ARG A 89 -8.20 -6.23 -14.09
C ARG A 89 -9.59 -6.06 -14.72
N GLU A 90 -10.62 -6.69 -14.14
CA GLU A 90 -12.01 -6.50 -14.58
C GLU A 90 -12.54 -5.11 -14.15
N HIS A 91 -12.04 -4.55 -13.03
CA HIS A 91 -12.44 -3.25 -12.48
C HIS A 91 -11.61 -2.06 -12.96
N THR A 92 -10.50 -2.24 -13.69
CA THR A 92 -9.73 -1.12 -14.28
C THR A 92 -10.55 -0.27 -15.25
N LYS A 93 -11.76 -0.72 -15.63
CA LYS A 93 -12.76 0.10 -16.35
C LYS A 93 -13.19 1.36 -15.59
N GLU A 94 -12.77 1.53 -14.34
CA GLU A 94 -13.15 2.64 -13.47
C GLU A 94 -12.14 3.80 -13.44
N ASN A 95 -11.20 3.87 -14.38
CA ASN A 95 -10.19 4.94 -14.44
C ASN A 95 -9.29 5.01 -13.18
N VAL A 96 -8.93 3.85 -12.60
CA VAL A 96 -8.01 3.73 -11.48
C VAL A 96 -6.69 3.15 -11.96
N ARG A 97 -5.60 3.92 -11.82
CA ARG A 97 -4.25 3.46 -12.08
C ARG A 97 -3.80 2.53 -10.96
N VAL A 98 -3.20 1.40 -11.29
CA VAL A 98 -2.64 0.45 -10.33
C VAL A 98 -1.12 0.51 -10.37
N MET A 99 -0.51 0.49 -9.20
CA MET A 99 0.94 0.49 -9.03
C MET A 99 1.33 -0.52 -7.94
N PHE A 100 2.40 -1.26 -8.16
CA PHE A 100 2.95 -2.18 -7.15
C PHE A 100 4.30 -1.68 -6.67
N ILE A 101 4.46 -1.56 -5.35
CA ILE A 101 5.71 -1.20 -4.70
C ILE A 101 6.25 -2.37 -3.87
N GLY A 102 7.59 -2.49 -3.81
CA GLY A 102 8.31 -3.57 -3.15
C GLY A 102 9.08 -4.46 -4.14
N ASP A 103 9.83 -5.41 -3.61
CA ASP A 103 10.68 -6.30 -4.41
C ASP A 103 9.84 -7.40 -5.09
N LYS A 104 9.54 -7.18 -6.37
CA LYS A 104 8.78 -8.13 -7.21
C LYS A 104 9.58 -9.38 -7.57
N SER A 105 10.90 -9.41 -7.37
CA SER A 105 11.75 -10.56 -7.75
C SER A 105 11.51 -11.80 -6.89
N ALA A 106 10.94 -11.63 -5.69
CA ALA A 106 10.59 -12.72 -4.79
C ALA A 106 9.44 -13.61 -5.27
N PHE A 107 8.70 -13.17 -6.29
CA PHE A 107 7.55 -13.88 -6.83
C PHE A 107 7.90 -14.67 -8.10
N ASP A 108 7.11 -15.71 -8.39
CA ASP A 108 7.26 -16.43 -9.65
C ASP A 108 6.96 -15.55 -10.88
N GLU A 109 7.39 -16.00 -12.03
CA GLU A 109 7.27 -15.25 -13.29
C GLU A 109 5.80 -14.98 -13.66
N LYS A 110 4.92 -15.93 -13.44
CA LYS A 110 3.49 -15.80 -13.78
C LYS A 110 2.86 -14.67 -12.96
N PHE A 111 3.11 -14.63 -11.66
CA PHE A 111 2.57 -13.61 -10.79
C PHE A 111 3.16 -12.22 -11.09
N ARG A 112 4.48 -12.14 -11.34
CA ARG A 112 5.14 -10.90 -11.79
C ARG A 112 4.55 -10.35 -13.07
N ASN A 113 4.33 -11.22 -14.07
CA ASN A 113 3.77 -10.82 -15.35
C ASN A 113 2.34 -10.29 -15.21
N LYS A 114 1.53 -10.86 -14.32
CA LYS A 114 0.20 -10.32 -14.00
C LYS A 114 0.29 -8.89 -13.42
N MET A 115 1.20 -8.64 -12.48
CA MET A 115 1.40 -7.30 -11.91
C MET A 115 1.83 -6.30 -12.98
N ILE A 116 2.82 -6.64 -13.80
CA ILE A 116 3.33 -5.80 -14.90
C ILE A 116 2.22 -5.48 -15.90
N ALA A 117 1.45 -6.50 -16.31
CA ALA A 117 0.34 -6.31 -17.24
C ALA A 117 -0.72 -5.36 -16.67
N LEU A 118 -1.04 -5.47 -15.37
CA LEU A 118 -2.03 -4.60 -14.72
C LEU A 118 -1.54 -3.16 -14.58
N GLU A 119 -0.25 -2.96 -14.28
CA GLU A 119 0.37 -1.61 -14.29
C GLU A 119 0.30 -0.99 -15.70
N GLU A 120 0.64 -1.76 -16.74
CA GLU A 120 0.61 -1.27 -18.13
C GLU A 120 -0.82 -1.00 -18.62
N ASP A 121 -1.77 -1.89 -18.36
CA ASP A 121 -3.18 -1.73 -18.75
C ASP A 121 -3.84 -0.49 -18.10
N SER A 122 -3.33 -0.03 -16.94
CA SER A 122 -3.90 1.07 -16.18
C SER A 122 -3.04 2.35 -16.15
N LYS A 123 -1.90 2.39 -16.82
CA LYS A 123 -0.91 3.49 -16.71
C LYS A 123 -1.45 4.88 -17.07
N ASP A 124 -2.40 4.94 -17.99
CA ASP A 124 -2.99 6.19 -18.49
C ASP A 124 -4.23 6.63 -17.70
N PHE A 125 -4.61 5.89 -16.66
CA PHE A 125 -5.74 6.24 -15.80
C PHE A 125 -5.32 7.27 -14.76
N ASP A 126 -6.19 8.25 -14.47
CA ASP A 126 -5.86 9.46 -13.72
C ASP A 126 -6.86 9.85 -12.61
N ALA A 127 -7.97 9.13 -12.48
CA ALA A 127 -8.95 9.43 -11.43
C ALA A 127 -8.33 9.23 -10.03
N MET A 128 -7.63 8.12 -9.83
CA MET A 128 -6.94 7.75 -8.59
C MET A 128 -5.82 6.75 -8.88
N THR A 129 -4.74 6.78 -8.10
CA THR A 129 -3.69 5.75 -8.11
C THR A 129 -3.85 4.85 -6.89
N LEU A 130 -4.14 3.58 -7.13
CA LEU A 130 -4.15 2.51 -6.14
C LEU A 130 -2.77 1.86 -6.08
N ILE A 131 -2.10 1.97 -4.93
CA ILE A 131 -0.76 1.45 -4.72
C ILE A 131 -0.84 0.24 -3.79
N LEU A 132 -0.31 -0.88 -4.23
CA LEU A 132 -0.25 -2.12 -3.46
C LEU A 132 1.19 -2.41 -3.05
N ALA A 133 1.47 -2.30 -1.74
CA ALA A 133 2.77 -2.62 -1.16
C ALA A 133 2.83 -4.14 -0.93
N ILE A 134 3.56 -4.85 -1.81
CA ILE A 134 3.70 -6.31 -1.82
C ILE A 134 5.17 -6.67 -1.74
N ASN A 135 5.52 -7.55 -0.80
CA ASN A 135 6.91 -7.83 -0.42
C ASN A 135 7.68 -6.53 -0.17
N TYR A 136 7.01 -5.64 0.55
CA TYR A 136 7.48 -4.30 0.85
C TYR A 136 7.92 -4.19 2.31
N GLY A 137 8.93 -3.37 2.55
CA GLY A 137 9.34 -2.90 3.85
C GLY A 137 10.07 -1.57 3.71
N GLY A 138 9.74 -0.56 4.51
CA GLY A 138 10.33 0.77 4.37
C GLY A 138 11.85 0.79 4.57
N ARG A 139 12.40 -0.09 5.42
CA ARG A 139 13.86 -0.25 5.55
C ARG A 139 14.48 -0.86 4.29
N ASP A 140 13.79 -1.81 3.66
CA ASP A 140 14.23 -2.41 2.41
C ASP A 140 14.18 -1.41 1.26
N ASP A 141 13.13 -0.61 1.18
CA ASP A 141 12.95 0.49 0.23
C ASP A 141 14.11 1.51 0.32
N ILE A 142 14.46 1.93 1.56
CA ILE A 142 15.61 2.83 1.81
C ILE A 142 16.93 2.18 1.36
N ILE A 143 17.16 0.91 1.66
CA ILE A 143 18.38 0.19 1.25
C ILE A 143 18.42 0.06 -0.28
N TYR A 144 17.29 -0.21 -0.91
CA TYR A 144 17.18 -0.26 -2.36
C TYR A 144 17.58 1.09 -2.98
N ALA A 145 16.99 2.20 -2.53
CA ALA A 145 17.29 3.54 -3.00
C ALA A 145 18.79 3.90 -2.78
N ALA A 146 19.35 3.56 -1.62
CA ALA A 146 20.76 3.78 -1.33
C ALA A 146 21.69 3.03 -2.31
N ARG A 147 21.34 1.78 -2.67
CA ARG A 147 22.09 1.01 -3.68
C ARG A 147 21.98 1.65 -5.06
N GLN A 148 20.79 2.10 -5.47
CA GLN A 148 20.62 2.81 -6.73
C GLN A 148 21.46 4.09 -6.77
N ALA A 149 21.46 4.89 -5.71
CA ALA A 149 22.29 6.09 -5.61
C ALA A 149 23.79 5.76 -5.72
N ALA A 150 24.26 4.70 -5.07
CA ALA A 150 25.64 4.26 -5.13
C ALA A 150 26.05 3.82 -6.55
N GLU A 151 25.19 3.11 -7.28
CA GLU A 151 25.48 2.73 -8.67
C GLU A 151 25.53 3.97 -9.59
N LEU A 152 24.62 4.94 -9.42
CA LEU A 152 24.65 6.19 -10.17
C LEU A 152 25.97 6.96 -9.96
N VAL A 153 26.48 7.02 -8.72
CA VAL A 153 27.78 7.64 -8.42
C VAL A 153 28.93 6.86 -9.04
N LYS A 154 28.92 5.53 -8.91
CA LYS A 154 29.96 4.64 -9.47
C LYS A 154 30.04 4.76 -10.98
N ASP A 155 28.92 4.87 -11.67
CA ASP A 155 28.84 5.01 -13.13
C ASP A 155 29.15 6.46 -13.60
N GLY A 156 29.43 7.38 -12.66
CA GLY A 156 29.76 8.77 -12.97
C GLY A 156 28.56 9.61 -13.46
N LEU A 157 27.34 9.12 -13.29
CA LEU A 157 26.13 9.82 -13.71
C LEU A 157 25.78 10.96 -12.76
N ILE A 158 26.14 10.85 -11.49
CA ILE A 158 26.01 11.89 -10.46
C ILE A 158 27.24 11.90 -9.56
N SER A 159 27.47 13.01 -8.84
CA SER A 159 28.39 13.05 -7.69
C SER A 159 27.65 12.76 -6.39
N SER A 160 28.38 12.30 -5.36
CA SER A 160 27.77 12.04 -4.05
C SER A 160 27.13 13.28 -3.41
N SER A 161 27.61 14.50 -3.76
CA SER A 161 27.05 15.77 -3.30
C SER A 161 25.70 16.12 -3.94
N GLN A 162 25.29 15.41 -4.98
CA GLN A 162 23.98 15.59 -5.64
C GLN A 162 22.91 14.67 -5.06
N ILE A 163 23.28 13.79 -4.10
CA ILE A 163 22.29 12.97 -3.40
C ILE A 163 21.63 13.85 -2.36
N ASP A 164 20.43 14.35 -2.68
CA ASP A 164 19.53 15.10 -1.79
C ASP A 164 18.22 14.35 -1.56
N GLU A 165 17.31 14.91 -0.78
CA GLU A 165 16.01 14.28 -0.46
C GLU A 165 15.16 14.04 -1.70
N SER A 166 15.20 14.95 -2.68
CA SER A 166 14.44 14.84 -3.93
C SER A 166 14.93 13.67 -4.77
N LEU A 167 16.24 13.62 -5.04
CA LEU A 167 16.84 12.51 -5.77
C LEU A 167 16.63 11.18 -5.05
N PHE A 168 16.79 11.16 -3.71
CA PHE A 168 16.60 9.94 -2.94
C PHE A 168 15.16 9.43 -3.01
N SER A 169 14.17 10.34 -2.92
CA SER A 169 12.74 10.01 -3.09
C SER A 169 12.44 9.44 -4.48
N ASP A 170 13.11 9.95 -5.52
CA ASP A 170 13.00 9.44 -6.91
C ASP A 170 13.64 8.05 -7.10
N LEU A 171 14.43 7.58 -6.16
CA LEU A 171 15.04 6.24 -6.19
C LEU A 171 14.27 5.22 -5.35
N LEU A 172 13.29 5.63 -4.53
CA LEU A 172 12.41 4.74 -3.78
C LEU A 172 11.42 4.01 -4.71
N TYR A 173 10.83 2.92 -4.23
CA TYR A 173 9.76 2.22 -4.93
C TYR A 173 8.54 3.12 -5.20
N THR A 174 8.36 4.18 -4.42
CA THR A 174 7.28 5.17 -4.54
C THR A 174 7.58 6.33 -5.49
N LYS A 175 8.58 6.20 -6.35
CA LYS A 175 8.92 7.24 -7.34
C LYS A 175 7.69 7.81 -8.05
N GLY A 176 7.56 9.13 -8.05
CA GLY A 176 6.45 9.84 -8.68
C GLY A 176 5.13 9.82 -7.91
N VAL A 177 5.11 9.26 -6.70
CA VAL A 177 4.00 9.31 -5.76
C VAL A 177 4.33 10.35 -4.69
N PRO A 178 3.41 11.25 -4.30
CA PRO A 178 3.65 12.18 -3.20
C PRO A 178 3.77 11.44 -1.86
N ASP A 179 4.41 12.08 -0.89
CA ASP A 179 4.44 11.59 0.48
C ASP A 179 3.03 11.37 1.02
N VAL A 180 2.91 10.47 2.02
CA VAL A 180 1.63 10.12 2.58
C VAL A 180 1.20 11.16 3.62
N ASP A 181 -0.04 11.68 3.49
CA ASP A 181 -0.61 12.63 4.44
C ASP A 181 -1.12 11.95 5.71
N TYR A 182 -1.76 10.77 5.55
CA TYR A 182 -2.33 9.99 6.65
C TYR A 182 -1.97 8.52 6.56
N ILE A 183 -1.61 7.93 7.70
CA ILE A 183 -1.56 6.47 7.84
C ILE A 183 -2.66 6.00 8.78
N ILE A 184 -3.52 5.14 8.25
CA ILE A 184 -4.64 4.55 8.97
C ILE A 184 -4.32 3.10 9.33
N ARG A 185 -4.36 2.78 10.63
CA ARG A 185 -4.19 1.41 11.11
C ARG A 185 -5.31 1.02 12.06
N PRO A 186 -6.25 0.17 11.61
CA PRO A 186 -7.21 -0.52 12.44
C PRO A 186 -6.55 -1.53 13.41
N SER A 187 -7.33 -2.03 14.35
CA SER A 187 -7.01 -3.17 15.23
C SER A 187 -6.33 -2.86 16.57
N GLY A 188 -6.24 -1.58 16.96
CA GLY A 188 -5.68 -1.18 18.25
C GLY A 188 -4.16 -1.26 18.37
N GLU A 189 -3.44 -1.43 17.26
CA GLU A 189 -1.99 -1.52 17.23
C GLU A 189 -1.37 -0.16 16.90
N LEU A 190 -0.54 0.38 17.79
CA LEU A 190 0.04 1.72 17.70
C LEU A 190 1.47 1.69 17.15
N ARG A 191 1.64 1.18 15.93
CA ARG A 191 2.94 1.08 15.25
C ARG A 191 2.79 1.03 13.73
N LEU A 192 3.82 1.44 13.00
CA LEU A 192 3.86 1.42 11.53
C LEU A 192 4.23 0.07 10.93
N SER A 193 4.87 -0.79 11.69
CA SER A 193 5.35 -2.10 11.22
C SER A 193 6.17 -2.03 9.92
N ASN A 194 7.10 -1.08 9.84
CA ASN A 194 7.98 -0.91 8.69
C ASN A 194 7.27 -0.44 7.39
N PHE A 195 6.09 0.18 7.51
CA PHE A 195 5.31 0.67 6.37
C PHE A 195 5.63 2.13 6.09
N LEU A 196 5.98 2.47 4.84
CA LEU A 196 6.20 3.81 4.29
C LEU A 196 7.03 4.75 5.21
N ILE A 197 8.15 4.24 5.77
CA ILE A 197 8.90 4.97 6.82
C ILE A 197 9.44 6.31 6.32
N TRP A 198 9.95 6.36 5.09
CA TRP A 198 10.46 7.59 4.47
C TRP A 198 9.30 8.54 4.18
N GLN A 199 8.29 8.04 3.49
CA GLN A 199 7.15 8.80 2.99
C GLN A 199 6.21 9.30 4.10
N ALA A 200 6.30 8.72 5.30
CA ALA A 200 5.47 9.06 6.45
C ALA A 200 6.12 10.06 7.43
N ALA A 201 7.24 10.68 7.04
CA ALA A 201 7.99 11.58 7.93
C ALA A 201 7.14 12.73 8.50
N TYR A 202 6.15 13.20 7.74
CA TYR A 202 5.23 14.28 8.13
C TYR A 202 3.77 13.84 8.16
N ALA A 203 3.50 12.53 8.08
CA ALA A 203 2.14 12.00 8.06
C ALA A 203 1.45 12.14 9.41
N GLU A 204 0.16 12.33 9.40
CA GLU A 204 -0.70 12.12 10.57
C GLU A 204 -1.09 10.64 10.69
N TYR A 205 -1.38 10.19 11.91
CA TYR A 205 -1.68 8.78 12.17
C TYR A 205 -3.05 8.64 12.81
N TYR A 206 -3.90 7.82 12.20
CA TYR A 206 -5.18 7.41 12.77
C TYR A 206 -5.15 5.94 13.16
N PHE A 207 -5.21 5.69 14.46
CA PHE A 207 -5.29 4.35 15.03
C PHE A 207 -6.69 4.12 15.61
N THR A 208 -7.28 2.94 15.34
CA THR A 208 -8.61 2.57 15.86
C THR A 208 -8.64 1.10 16.29
N ASP A 209 -9.47 0.78 17.28
CA ASP A 209 -9.68 -0.59 17.78
C ASP A 209 -10.52 -1.45 16.84
N VAL A 210 -11.19 -0.86 15.86
CA VAL A 210 -11.97 -1.58 14.85
C VAL A 210 -11.05 -2.53 14.09
N LEU A 211 -11.46 -3.79 13.92
CA LEU A 211 -10.70 -4.75 13.12
C LEU A 211 -10.93 -4.49 11.63
N TRP A 212 -9.91 -4.67 10.78
CA TRP A 212 -10.00 -4.34 9.36
C TRP A 212 -11.27 -4.87 8.65
N PRO A 213 -11.75 -6.12 8.84
CA PRO A 213 -12.97 -6.57 8.19
C PRO A 213 -14.25 -5.82 8.60
N ASP A 214 -14.24 -5.18 9.77
CA ASP A 214 -15.37 -4.38 10.28
C ASP A 214 -15.18 -2.87 10.03
N PHE A 215 -14.04 -2.45 9.48
CA PHE A 215 -13.75 -1.05 9.16
C PHE A 215 -14.63 -0.57 7.99
N ASP A 216 -15.23 0.60 8.11
CA ASP A 216 -16.14 1.12 7.09
C ASP A 216 -15.95 2.62 6.79
N LYS A 217 -16.81 3.17 5.91
CA LYS A 217 -16.83 4.59 5.53
C LYS A 217 -16.89 5.53 6.75
N LYS A 218 -17.67 5.18 7.77
CA LYS A 218 -17.83 6.01 8.99
C LYS A 218 -16.56 6.09 9.81
N ASP A 219 -15.70 5.06 9.73
CA ASP A 219 -14.41 5.09 10.39
C ASP A 219 -13.40 5.95 9.63
N LEU A 220 -13.54 6.02 8.30
CA LEU A 220 -12.72 6.89 7.46
C LEU A 220 -13.13 8.38 7.56
N ASP A 221 -14.40 8.65 7.83
CA ASP A 221 -14.95 10.02 7.93
C ASP A 221 -14.58 10.73 9.25
N LYS A 222 -13.98 10.04 10.22
CA LYS A 222 -13.52 10.58 11.52
C LYS A 222 -12.22 11.34 11.40
#